data_46521e0ebdd45d04ea3c8000dce1ec4f
#
_entry.id   46521e0ebdd45d04ea3c8000dce1ec4f
#
_cell.length_a   1.000
_cell.length_b   1.000
_cell.length_c   1.000
_cell.angle_alpha   90.00
_cell.angle_beta   90.00
_cell.angle_gamma   90.00
#
_symmetry.space_group_name_H-M   'P 1'
#
loop_
_entity.id
_entity.type
_entity.pdbx_description
1 polymer ?
#
loop_
_entity_poly.entity_id
_entity_poly.type
_entity_poly.pdbx_seq_one_letter_code
_entity_poly.pdbx_strand_id
1 'polypeptide(L)'
;MTPEYYSVMKEADLTAGLEAKGAKAASIPEAESEPPAEENLQTHWSLKLALFGIEKLLILLLALFDTFCLVFILTVCGLRIRANYRRKKLFTGADERLAVRAMAGYARVLYAHGSDLYSEEVQRQYREISRIGQRAAFSPHAVSEEERKNTAICIGRMKAELKKAKNWYENWIMKYIERLY
;
A
#
# COMPACT_ATOMS: atom_id res chain seq x y z
N MET A 1 38.23 -10.90 13.63
CA MET A 1 38.03 -11.88 14.71
C MET A 1 36.91 -12.81 14.30
N THR A 2 37.29 -13.98 13.83
CA THR A 2 36.42 -15.05 13.28
C THR A 2 36.05 -16.02 14.38
N PRO A 3 34.81 -16.51 14.46
CA PRO A 3 34.42 -17.52 15.43
C PRO A 3 34.56 -18.94 14.83
N GLU A 4 35.72 -19.52 14.97
CA GLU A 4 36.00 -20.94 14.75
C GLU A 4 36.05 -21.66 16.11
N TYR A 5 34.95 -21.90 16.77
CA TYR A 5 34.94 -22.64 18.05
C TYR A 5 33.68 -23.48 18.31
N TYR A 6 32.99 -24.01 17.31
CA TYR A 6 31.80 -24.84 17.54
C TYR A 6 31.73 -26.17 16.77
N SER A 7 32.84 -26.77 16.35
CA SER A 7 32.77 -28.03 15.60
C SER A 7 33.55 -29.25 16.18
N VAL A 8 33.96 -29.23 17.45
CA VAL A 8 34.79 -30.35 18.00
C VAL A 8 34.14 -31.12 19.17
N MET A 9 32.86 -30.91 19.49
CA MET A 9 32.23 -31.63 20.61
C MET A 9 30.98 -32.44 20.23
N LYS A 10 31.02 -33.22 19.14
CA LYS A 10 29.91 -34.11 18.81
C LYS A 10 30.28 -35.52 18.26
N GLU A 11 31.53 -35.96 18.36
CA GLU A 11 31.94 -37.30 17.88
C GLU A 11 32.49 -38.26 18.94
N ALA A 12 32.40 -37.95 20.24
CA ALA A 12 33.00 -38.79 21.27
C ALA A 12 32.03 -39.63 22.11
N ASP A 13 30.72 -39.60 21.84
CA ASP A 13 29.72 -40.28 22.73
C ASP A 13 28.92 -41.41 22.09
N LEU A 14 29.37 -41.94 20.98
CA LEU A 14 28.61 -42.99 20.22
C LEU A 14 29.27 -44.40 20.19
N THR A 15 30.34 -44.63 20.93
CA THR A 15 31.03 -45.94 20.92
C THR A 15 31.17 -46.67 22.24
N ALA A 16 30.50 -46.26 23.30
CA ALA A 16 30.53 -46.94 24.58
C ALA A 16 29.14 -47.50 24.97
N GLY A 17 28.70 -48.56 24.33
CA GLY A 17 27.39 -49.13 24.67
C GLY A 17 27.05 -50.50 24.03
N LEU A 18 28.01 -51.21 23.49
CA LEU A 18 27.74 -52.47 22.81
C LEU A 18 28.71 -53.58 23.26
N GLU A 19 28.68 -53.94 24.52
CA GLU A 19 29.18 -55.24 24.98
C GLU A 19 28.62 -55.55 26.36
N ALA A 20 27.73 -56.48 26.46
CA ALA A 20 27.47 -57.50 27.47
C ALA A 20 25.97 -57.76 27.66
N LYS A 21 25.48 -58.83 27.14
CA LYS A 21 24.88 -59.95 27.88
C LYS A 21 24.13 -60.89 26.93
N GLY A 22 24.61 -61.97 26.71
CA GLY A 22 24.45 -63.34 26.80
C GLY A 22 23.04 -63.89 26.96
N ALA A 23 22.67 -64.73 25.99
CA ALA A 23 21.90 -65.94 26.04
C ALA A 23 20.84 -66.13 27.16
N LYS A 24 19.56 -66.14 26.69
CA LYS A 24 18.62 -67.17 27.18
C LYS A 24 17.52 -67.39 26.13
N ALA A 25 17.54 -68.56 25.54
CA ALA A 25 16.43 -69.07 24.74
C ALA A 25 15.21 -69.31 25.62
N ALA A 26 14.05 -68.78 25.26
CA ALA A 26 12.77 -69.34 25.68
C ALA A 26 11.66 -68.89 24.70
N SER A 27 11.03 -69.89 24.12
CA SER A 27 9.62 -69.97 23.70
C SER A 27 9.02 -68.89 22.80
N ILE A 28 8.75 -69.31 21.60
CA ILE A 28 7.83 -68.68 20.63
C ILE A 28 6.44 -68.61 21.29
N PRO A 29 5.82 -67.46 21.41
CA PRO A 29 4.37 -67.37 21.44
C PRO A 29 3.86 -67.01 20.04
N GLU A 30 2.89 -67.77 19.67
CA GLU A 30 1.93 -67.73 18.61
C GLU A 30 1.71 -66.33 17.97
N ALA A 31 1.77 -66.31 16.67
CA ALA A 31 1.44 -65.18 15.84
C ALA A 31 0.01 -64.71 16.12
N GLU A 32 -0.11 -63.64 16.83
CA GLU A 32 -1.31 -62.82 16.84
C GLU A 32 -1.31 -62.03 15.56
N SER A 33 -2.20 -62.42 14.67
CA SER A 33 -2.43 -61.79 13.38
C SER A 33 -2.77 -60.31 13.60
N GLU A 34 -1.87 -59.43 13.23
CA GLU A 34 -2.17 -58.01 13.07
C GLU A 34 -3.37 -57.88 12.11
N PRO A 35 -4.42 -57.14 12.50
CA PRO A 35 -5.52 -56.88 11.57
C PRO A 35 -5.00 -56.02 10.43
N PRO A 36 -5.57 -56.21 9.22
CA PRO A 36 -4.98 -55.75 7.98
C PRO A 36 -4.95 -54.21 7.87
N ALA A 37 -3.98 -53.75 7.13
CA ALA A 37 -3.65 -52.37 6.76
C ALA A 37 -4.79 -51.54 6.11
N GLU A 38 -6.07 -51.85 6.33
CA GLU A 38 -7.19 -51.15 5.76
C GLU A 38 -7.49 -49.81 6.48
N GLU A 39 -7.16 -49.69 7.77
CA GLU A 39 -7.40 -48.48 8.55
C GLU A 39 -6.46 -47.33 8.12
N ASN A 40 -5.28 -47.64 7.67
CA ASN A 40 -4.33 -46.66 7.14
C ASN A 40 -4.72 -46.12 5.75
N LEU A 41 -5.47 -46.88 4.96
CA LEU A 41 -5.89 -46.47 3.63
C LEU A 41 -7.03 -45.44 3.71
N GLN A 42 -8.00 -45.63 4.61
CA GLN A 42 -9.13 -44.72 4.78
C GLN A 42 -8.70 -43.36 5.32
N THR A 43 -7.76 -43.31 6.27
CA THR A 43 -7.20 -42.07 6.78
C THR A 43 -6.42 -41.32 5.72
N HIS A 44 -5.68 -41.99 4.86
CA HIS A 44 -4.91 -41.41 3.78
C HIS A 44 -5.82 -40.80 2.66
N TRP A 45 -6.94 -41.43 2.35
CA TRP A 45 -7.90 -40.92 1.38
C TRP A 45 -8.68 -39.71 1.92
N SER A 46 -9.10 -39.73 3.19
CA SER A 46 -9.79 -38.62 3.83
C SER A 46 -8.89 -37.38 3.95
N LEU A 47 -7.59 -37.57 4.23
CA LEU A 47 -6.59 -36.51 4.28
C LEU A 47 -6.35 -35.88 2.89
N LYS A 48 -6.28 -36.70 1.83
CA LYS A 48 -6.17 -36.20 0.44
C LYS A 48 -7.40 -35.41 0.00
N LEU A 49 -8.60 -35.88 0.35
CA LEU A 49 -9.84 -35.17 0.05
C LEU A 49 -9.93 -33.84 0.80
N ALA A 50 -9.51 -33.80 2.07
CA ALA A 50 -9.47 -32.58 2.86
C ALA A 50 -8.45 -31.58 2.29
N LEU A 51 -7.26 -32.03 1.91
CA LEU A 51 -6.22 -31.20 1.28
C LEU A 51 -6.68 -30.63 -0.06
N PHE A 52 -7.37 -31.44 -0.88
CA PHE A 52 -7.95 -31.01 -2.16
C PHE A 52 -9.07 -29.97 -1.98
N GLY A 53 -9.85 -30.08 -0.91
CA GLY A 53 -10.86 -29.09 -0.52
C GLY A 53 -10.24 -27.77 -0.08
N ILE A 54 -9.16 -27.81 0.71
CA ILE A 54 -8.42 -26.64 1.18
C ILE A 54 -7.75 -25.89 0.01
N GLU A 55 -7.16 -26.63 -0.94
CA GLU A 55 -6.55 -26.02 -2.13
C GLU A 55 -7.56 -25.24 -2.97
N LYS A 56 -8.73 -25.83 -3.24
CA LYS A 56 -9.82 -25.13 -3.97
C LYS A 56 -10.35 -23.92 -3.22
N LEU A 57 -10.49 -24.02 -1.90
CA LEU A 57 -10.91 -22.90 -1.06
C LEU A 57 -9.88 -21.76 -1.12
N LEU A 58 -8.61 -22.08 -1.09
CA LEU A 58 -7.53 -21.09 -1.15
C LEU A 58 -7.47 -20.39 -2.51
N ILE A 59 -7.67 -21.13 -3.62
CA ILE A 59 -7.77 -20.57 -4.97
C ILE A 59 -8.99 -19.63 -5.08
N LEU A 60 -10.14 -20.03 -4.54
CA LEU A 60 -11.35 -19.20 -4.52
C LEU A 60 -11.12 -17.90 -3.72
N LEU A 61 -10.50 -18.00 -2.55
CA LEU A 61 -10.19 -16.87 -1.70
C LEU A 61 -9.21 -15.89 -2.37
N LEU A 62 -8.21 -16.43 -3.07
CA LEU A 62 -7.26 -15.64 -3.86
C LEU A 62 -7.98 -14.90 -5.00
N ALA A 63 -8.84 -15.59 -5.74
CA ALA A 63 -9.63 -14.99 -6.83
C ALA A 63 -10.57 -13.89 -6.34
N LEU A 64 -11.20 -14.08 -5.16
CA LEU A 64 -12.02 -13.05 -4.52
C LEU A 64 -11.18 -11.84 -4.10
N PHE A 65 -9.99 -12.08 -3.57
CA PHE A 65 -9.06 -11.01 -3.19
C PHE A 65 -8.61 -10.20 -4.42
N ASP A 66 -8.24 -10.86 -5.50
CA ASP A 66 -7.85 -10.21 -6.75
C ASP A 66 -8.97 -9.37 -7.34
N THR A 67 -10.21 -9.90 -7.37
CA THR A 67 -11.37 -9.13 -7.84
C THR A 67 -11.64 -7.91 -6.95
N PHE A 68 -11.53 -8.06 -5.64
CA PHE A 68 -11.66 -6.94 -4.71
C PHE A 68 -10.59 -5.86 -4.93
N CYS A 69 -9.33 -6.26 -5.09
CA CYS A 69 -8.22 -5.34 -5.40
C CYS A 69 -8.46 -4.59 -6.72
N LEU A 70 -8.92 -5.29 -7.76
CA LEU A 70 -9.20 -4.70 -9.06
C LEU A 70 -10.34 -3.66 -8.98
N VAL A 71 -11.45 -4.00 -8.32
CA VAL A 71 -12.58 -3.08 -8.09
C VAL A 71 -12.12 -1.86 -7.28
N PHE A 72 -11.31 -2.07 -6.24
CA PHE A 72 -10.76 -0.98 -5.44
C PHE A 72 -9.91 -0.02 -6.28
N ILE A 73 -8.98 -0.56 -7.09
CA ILE A 73 -8.12 0.24 -7.98
C ILE A 73 -8.97 1.03 -8.98
N LEU A 74 -9.94 0.39 -9.63
CA LEU A 74 -10.83 1.05 -10.59
C LEU A 74 -11.63 2.18 -9.92
N THR A 75 -12.13 1.96 -8.71
CA THR A 75 -12.88 2.97 -7.96
C THR A 75 -11.99 4.17 -7.62
N VAL A 76 -10.79 3.95 -7.09
CA VAL A 76 -9.83 5.03 -6.77
C VAL A 76 -9.44 5.81 -8.01
N CYS A 77 -9.13 5.12 -9.12
CA CYS A 77 -8.82 5.75 -10.40
C CYS A 77 -10.00 6.56 -10.95
N GLY A 78 -11.21 6.02 -10.93
CA GLY A 78 -12.42 6.70 -11.39
C GLY A 78 -12.72 7.97 -10.58
N LEU A 79 -12.62 7.90 -9.27
CA LEU A 79 -12.79 9.05 -8.39
C LEU A 79 -11.75 10.14 -8.64
N ARG A 80 -10.50 9.75 -8.94
CA ARG A 80 -9.42 10.67 -9.27
C ARG A 80 -9.68 11.38 -10.60
N ILE A 81 -10.02 10.62 -11.66
CA ILE A 81 -10.35 11.18 -12.98
C ILE A 81 -11.49 12.18 -12.84
N ARG A 82 -12.55 11.83 -12.11
CA ARG A 82 -13.70 12.72 -11.86
C ARG A 82 -13.28 13.99 -11.10
N ALA A 83 -12.44 13.89 -10.08
CA ALA A 83 -11.95 15.04 -9.32
C ALA A 83 -11.09 15.97 -10.19
N ASN A 84 -10.20 15.40 -11.02
CA ASN A 84 -9.37 16.19 -11.95
C ASN A 84 -10.20 16.86 -13.02
N TYR A 85 -11.20 16.16 -13.58
CA TYR A 85 -12.11 16.73 -14.55
C TYR A 85 -12.90 17.92 -13.99
N ARG A 86 -13.46 17.75 -12.77
CA ARG A 86 -14.17 18.84 -12.08
C ARG A 86 -13.26 20.05 -11.81
N ARG A 87 -12.02 19.83 -11.35
CA ARG A 87 -11.04 20.91 -11.14
C ARG A 87 -10.72 21.61 -12.45
N LYS A 88 -10.41 20.84 -13.51
CA LYS A 88 -10.11 21.41 -14.83
C LYS A 88 -11.29 22.28 -15.29
N LYS A 89 -12.52 21.76 -15.21
CA LYS A 89 -13.72 22.50 -15.59
C LYS A 89 -13.90 23.80 -14.80
N LEU A 90 -13.64 23.79 -13.49
CA LEU A 90 -13.70 24.98 -12.64
C LEU A 90 -12.60 25.99 -12.98
N PHE A 91 -11.38 25.53 -13.26
CA PHE A 91 -10.24 26.41 -13.54
C PHE A 91 -10.29 27.03 -14.94
N THR A 92 -10.92 26.34 -15.91
CA THR A 92 -11.08 26.81 -17.30
C THR A 92 -12.47 27.40 -17.58
N GLY A 93 -13.33 27.50 -16.56
CA GLY A 93 -14.67 28.08 -16.70
C GLY A 93 -14.66 29.51 -17.23
N ALA A 94 -15.74 29.90 -17.86
CA ALA A 94 -15.91 31.25 -18.42
C ALA A 94 -15.98 32.36 -17.36
N ASP A 95 -16.37 32.01 -16.13
CA ASP A 95 -16.38 32.94 -15.00
C ASP A 95 -15.01 32.98 -14.32
N GLU A 96 -14.27 34.04 -14.60
CA GLU A 96 -12.91 34.26 -14.08
C GLU A 96 -12.87 34.34 -12.53
N ARG A 97 -13.90 34.91 -11.93
CA ARG A 97 -14.00 35.03 -10.47
C ARG A 97 -14.15 33.65 -9.81
N LEU A 98 -15.05 32.83 -10.35
CA LEU A 98 -15.24 31.46 -9.84
C LEU A 98 -13.99 30.63 -10.03
N ALA A 99 -13.32 30.78 -11.19
CA ALA A 99 -12.08 30.08 -11.48
C ALA A 99 -10.97 30.45 -10.48
N VAL A 100 -10.74 31.74 -10.26
CA VAL A 100 -9.70 32.22 -9.33
C VAL A 100 -10.03 31.86 -7.87
N ARG A 101 -11.30 31.95 -7.45
CA ARG A 101 -11.75 31.51 -6.13
C ARG A 101 -11.47 30.00 -5.93
N ALA A 102 -11.79 29.18 -6.93
CA ALA A 102 -11.53 27.75 -6.89
C ALA A 102 -10.03 27.45 -6.84
N MET A 103 -9.21 28.17 -7.63
CA MET A 103 -7.75 28.05 -7.62
C MET A 103 -7.15 28.48 -6.28
N ALA A 104 -7.58 29.58 -5.69
CA ALA A 104 -7.12 30.05 -4.38
C ALA A 104 -7.50 29.07 -3.26
N GLY A 105 -8.70 28.50 -3.32
CA GLY A 105 -9.12 27.42 -2.42
C GLY A 105 -8.22 26.20 -2.53
N TYR A 106 -7.88 25.82 -3.75
CA TYR A 106 -6.97 24.70 -4.01
C TYR A 106 -5.51 24.99 -3.55
N ALA A 107 -5.01 26.21 -3.79
CA ALA A 107 -3.71 26.65 -3.29
C ALA A 107 -3.64 26.59 -1.75
N ARG A 108 -4.74 26.92 -1.05
CA ARG A 108 -4.83 26.81 0.41
C ARG A 108 -4.67 25.36 0.87
N VAL A 109 -5.31 24.42 0.19
CA VAL A 109 -5.16 22.97 0.50
C VAL A 109 -3.72 22.53 0.28
N LEU A 110 -3.08 22.90 -0.85
CA LEU A 110 -1.68 22.60 -1.09
C LEU A 110 -0.76 23.19 -0.03
N TYR A 111 -1.01 24.44 0.38
CA TYR A 111 -0.23 25.12 1.40
C TYR A 111 -0.32 24.42 2.77
N ALA A 112 -1.50 23.97 3.15
CA ALA A 112 -1.71 23.23 4.39
C ALA A 112 -0.92 21.89 4.46
N HIS A 113 -0.61 21.28 3.29
CA HIS A 113 0.13 20.03 3.21
C HIS A 113 1.65 20.19 3.14
N GLY A 114 2.15 21.40 3.03
CA GLY A 114 3.58 21.61 2.83
C GLY A 114 4.07 23.03 3.15
N SER A 115 3.46 23.71 4.12
CA SER A 115 3.84 25.10 4.51
C SER A 115 5.33 25.28 4.73
N ASP A 116 5.97 24.29 5.38
CA ASP A 116 7.37 24.33 5.78
C ASP A 116 8.33 23.90 4.67
N LEU A 117 7.79 23.33 3.58
CA LEU A 117 8.56 22.81 2.46
C LEU A 117 8.69 23.80 1.31
N TYR A 118 7.90 24.88 1.33
CA TYR A 118 7.89 25.87 0.26
C TYR A 118 8.98 26.91 0.44
N SER A 119 9.63 27.28 -0.67
CA SER A 119 10.55 28.41 -0.71
C SER A 119 9.87 29.72 -0.29
N GLU A 120 10.64 30.68 0.23
CA GLU A 120 10.12 31.99 0.63
C GLU A 120 9.39 32.71 -0.52
N GLU A 121 9.89 32.52 -1.76
CA GLU A 121 9.27 33.09 -2.95
C GLU A 121 7.87 32.51 -3.18
N VAL A 122 7.70 31.19 -3.08
CA VAL A 122 6.39 30.52 -3.23
C VAL A 122 5.44 30.91 -2.11
N GLN A 123 5.94 31.04 -0.88
CA GLN A 123 5.14 31.52 0.24
C GLN A 123 4.65 32.96 0.03
N ARG A 124 5.49 33.85 -0.53
CA ARG A 124 5.10 35.21 -0.87
C ARG A 124 4.03 35.22 -1.97
N GLN A 125 4.22 34.44 -3.02
CA GLN A 125 3.24 34.29 -4.11
C GLN A 125 1.92 33.72 -3.59
N TYR A 126 1.95 32.75 -2.69
CA TYR A 126 0.74 32.21 -2.05
C TYR A 126 -0.05 33.28 -1.27
N ARG A 127 0.64 34.16 -0.51
CA ARG A 127 -0.01 35.27 0.20
C ARG A 127 -0.73 36.21 -0.75
N GLU A 128 -0.12 36.51 -1.90
CA GLU A 128 -0.74 37.31 -2.95
C GLU A 128 -1.98 36.64 -3.54
N ILE A 129 -1.88 35.36 -3.89
CA ILE A 129 -3.02 34.58 -4.41
C ILE A 129 -4.14 34.49 -3.38
N SER A 130 -3.82 34.35 -2.10
CA SER A 130 -4.82 34.34 -1.05
C SER A 130 -5.60 35.66 -1.00
N ARG A 131 -4.92 36.81 -1.18
CA ARG A 131 -5.57 38.14 -1.28
C ARG A 131 -6.45 38.25 -2.54
N ILE A 132 -5.95 37.81 -3.69
CA ILE A 132 -6.71 37.78 -4.94
C ILE A 132 -7.96 36.90 -4.78
N GLY A 133 -7.81 35.71 -4.18
CA GLY A 133 -8.93 34.80 -3.90
C GLY A 133 -9.98 35.41 -2.95
N GLN A 134 -9.55 36.10 -1.92
CA GLN A 134 -10.46 36.84 -1.03
C GLN A 134 -11.18 37.97 -1.79
N ARG A 135 -10.45 38.76 -2.59
CA ARG A 135 -11.06 39.82 -3.42
C ARG A 135 -12.07 39.20 -4.40
N ALA A 136 -11.74 38.10 -5.07
CA ALA A 136 -12.65 37.38 -5.96
C ALA A 136 -13.90 36.86 -5.24
N ALA A 137 -13.83 36.58 -3.94
CA ALA A 137 -14.95 36.08 -3.15
C ALA A 137 -15.88 37.18 -2.68
N PHE A 138 -15.32 38.31 -2.23
CA PHE A 138 -16.06 39.32 -1.48
C PHE A 138 -16.16 40.71 -2.15
N SER A 139 -15.35 40.97 -3.18
CA SER A 139 -15.36 42.25 -3.89
C SER A 139 -16.12 42.14 -5.22
N PRO A 140 -16.85 43.20 -5.63
CA PRO A 140 -17.50 43.27 -6.93
C PRO A 140 -16.50 43.51 -8.08
N HIS A 141 -15.24 43.84 -7.78
CA HIS A 141 -14.25 44.11 -8.81
C HIS A 141 -13.93 42.88 -9.66
N ALA A 142 -13.77 43.08 -10.95
CA ALA A 142 -13.38 42.05 -11.89
C ALA A 142 -11.97 41.53 -11.57
N VAL A 143 -11.76 40.24 -11.73
CA VAL A 143 -10.44 39.62 -11.68
C VAL A 143 -9.89 39.62 -13.10
N SER A 144 -8.63 40.03 -13.28
CA SER A 144 -8.01 40.06 -14.59
C SER A 144 -7.57 38.65 -15.03
N GLU A 145 -7.52 38.44 -16.36
CA GLU A 145 -6.99 37.21 -16.94
C GLU A 145 -5.53 36.97 -16.53
N GLU A 146 -4.76 38.05 -16.34
CA GLU A 146 -3.38 37.98 -15.88
C GLU A 146 -3.30 37.44 -14.44
N GLU A 147 -4.16 37.90 -13.52
CA GLU A 147 -4.25 37.39 -12.15
C GLU A 147 -4.62 35.90 -12.15
N ARG A 148 -5.49 35.47 -13.05
CA ARG A 148 -5.85 34.07 -13.23
C ARG A 148 -4.65 33.23 -13.69
N LYS A 149 -3.89 33.70 -14.68
CA LYS A 149 -2.67 33.04 -15.19
C LYS A 149 -1.60 32.96 -14.10
N ASN A 150 -1.35 34.04 -13.38
CA ASN A 150 -0.38 34.07 -12.28
C ASN A 150 -0.75 33.12 -11.16
N THR A 151 -2.04 33.02 -10.82
CA THR A 151 -2.55 32.05 -9.85
C THR A 151 -2.29 30.61 -10.30
N ALA A 152 -2.55 30.30 -11.58
CA ALA A 152 -2.31 28.95 -12.13
C ALA A 152 -0.82 28.58 -12.13
N ILE A 153 0.07 29.54 -12.48
CA ILE A 153 1.52 29.35 -12.47
C ILE A 153 2.02 29.05 -11.06
N CYS A 154 1.58 29.81 -10.06
CA CYS A 154 1.98 29.58 -8.67
C CYS A 154 1.53 28.21 -8.16
N ILE A 155 0.28 27.80 -8.45
CA ILE A 155 -0.19 26.44 -8.12
C ILE A 155 0.71 25.39 -8.76
N GLY A 156 1.15 25.60 -9.98
CA GLY A 156 2.11 24.73 -10.68
C GLY A 156 3.44 24.61 -9.91
N ARG A 157 3.99 25.75 -9.46
CA ARG A 157 5.22 25.80 -8.65
C ARG A 157 5.04 25.11 -7.31
N MET A 158 3.94 25.39 -6.58
CA MET A 158 3.62 24.72 -5.32
C MET A 158 3.57 23.22 -5.46
N LYS A 159 2.93 22.70 -6.50
CA LYS A 159 2.91 21.25 -6.80
C LYS A 159 4.28 20.69 -7.07
N ALA A 160 5.11 21.41 -7.83
CA ALA A 160 6.45 20.97 -8.19
C ALA A 160 7.37 20.89 -6.95
N GLU A 161 7.35 21.92 -6.09
CA GLU A 161 8.12 21.93 -4.85
C GLU A 161 7.66 20.83 -3.89
N LEU A 162 6.36 20.70 -3.69
CA LEU A 162 5.79 19.67 -2.82
C LEU A 162 6.15 18.25 -3.30
N LYS A 163 6.06 18.01 -4.60
CA LYS A 163 6.44 16.72 -5.20
C LYS A 163 7.93 16.43 -5.04
N LYS A 164 8.78 17.46 -5.09
CA LYS A 164 10.24 17.34 -4.96
C LYS A 164 10.69 17.10 -3.52
N ALA A 165 9.99 17.70 -2.57
CA ALA A 165 10.32 17.62 -1.15
C ALA A 165 9.84 16.34 -0.48
N LYS A 166 8.80 15.69 -1.00
CA LYS A 166 8.19 14.52 -0.38
C LYS A 166 8.67 13.20 -0.99
N ASN A 167 8.73 12.16 -0.14
CA ASN A 167 9.09 10.80 -0.54
C ASN A 167 8.07 10.17 -1.51
N TRP A 168 8.49 9.12 -2.23
CA TRP A 168 7.63 8.39 -3.17
C TRP A 168 6.29 7.96 -2.56
N TYR A 169 6.29 7.42 -1.34
CA TYR A 169 5.08 6.95 -0.64
C TYR A 169 4.11 8.10 -0.31
N GLU A 170 4.63 9.21 0.23
CA GLU A 170 3.82 10.40 0.51
C GLU A 170 3.24 11.02 -0.76
N ASN A 171 4.04 11.07 -1.83
CA ASN A 171 3.56 11.52 -3.15
C ASN A 171 2.43 10.62 -3.68
N TRP A 172 2.52 9.31 -3.43
CA TRP A 172 1.48 8.36 -3.79
C TRP A 172 0.19 8.62 -3.01
N ILE A 173 0.26 8.81 -1.69
CA ILE A 173 -0.89 9.15 -0.84
C ILE A 173 -1.56 10.43 -1.33
N MET A 174 -0.78 11.51 -1.51
CA MET A 174 -1.31 12.79 -1.99
C MET A 174 -1.97 12.68 -3.36
N LYS A 175 -1.42 11.83 -4.22
CA LYS A 175 -1.92 11.64 -5.58
C LYS A 175 -3.22 10.83 -5.63
N TYR A 176 -3.34 9.77 -4.83
CA TYR A 176 -4.44 8.81 -4.95
C TYR A 176 -5.48 8.94 -3.82
N ILE A 177 -5.07 9.22 -2.61
CA ILE A 177 -5.95 9.33 -1.44
C ILE A 177 -6.45 10.76 -1.30
N GLU A 178 -5.55 11.74 -1.22
CA GLU A 178 -5.89 13.15 -1.03
C GLU A 178 -6.26 13.86 -2.33
N ARG A 179 -5.99 13.24 -3.47
CA ARG A 179 -6.35 13.72 -4.82
C ARG A 179 -5.80 15.12 -5.12
N LEU A 180 -4.62 15.44 -4.61
CA LEU A 180 -4.01 16.77 -4.73
C LEU A 180 -3.34 17.02 -6.10
N TYR A 181 -2.95 15.96 -6.81
CA TYR A 181 -2.29 16.07 -8.14
C TYR A 181 -3.16 15.54 -9.26
#